data_c387182bbf66cf0bfeb216ac16a86a34
#
_entry.id   c387182bbf66cf0bfeb216ac16a86a34
#
_cell.length_a   1.000
_cell.length_b   1.000
_cell.length_c   1.000
_cell.angle_alpha   90.00
_cell.angle_beta   90.00
_cell.angle_gamma   90.00
#
_symmetry.space_group_name_H-M   'P 1'
#
loop_
_entity.id
_entity.type
_entity.pdbx_description
1 polymer ?
#
loop_
_entity_poly.entity_id
_entity_poly.type
_entity_poly.pdbx_seq_one_letter_code
_entity_poly.pdbx_strand_id
1 'polypeptide(L)'
;MLLQTILEGLGLGALLVLVCAVGIRKGAVGMVHLYSQEVQDRCVKLGLTTHAKIKRNALIFKAVCVPGYIAYVLVCVYGINGARGFAAGFWQLLVILSVMNLIDRLLIDGYWVGHTSSWEIPGTEDLEPYITAKDKGKKWLFGTVGMAVIAAVLAAIMEVFVH
;
A
#
# COMPACT_ATOMS: atom_id res chain seq x y z
N MET A 1 -3.07 -22.29 -11.08
CA MET A 1 -2.19 -21.72 -10.04
C MET A 1 -1.73 -20.28 -10.33
N LEU A 2 -0.96 -19.99 -11.40
CA LEU A 2 -0.52 -18.61 -11.69
C LEU A 2 -1.67 -17.62 -11.91
N LEU A 3 -2.68 -17.98 -12.70
CA LEU A 3 -3.86 -17.14 -12.93
C LEU A 3 -4.59 -16.83 -11.61
N GLN A 4 -4.72 -17.82 -10.74
CA GLN A 4 -5.36 -17.68 -9.44
C GLN A 4 -4.59 -16.70 -8.55
N THR A 5 -3.26 -16.82 -8.43
CA THR A 5 -2.43 -15.88 -7.65
C THR A 5 -2.48 -14.45 -8.23
N ILE A 6 -2.59 -14.30 -9.55
CA ILE A 6 -2.81 -12.99 -10.18
C ILE A 6 -4.18 -12.41 -9.77
N LEU A 7 -5.25 -13.20 -9.82
CA LEU A 7 -6.60 -12.77 -9.40
C LEU A 7 -6.62 -12.40 -7.90
N GLU A 8 -5.95 -13.15 -7.06
CA GLU A 8 -5.78 -12.83 -5.64
C GLU A 8 -5.00 -11.51 -5.43
N GLY A 9 -3.96 -11.28 -6.24
CA GLY A 9 -3.24 -10.01 -6.25
C GLY A 9 -4.09 -8.83 -6.71
N LEU A 10 -4.94 -9.02 -7.72
CA LEU A 10 -5.95 -8.03 -8.13
C LEU A 10 -6.96 -7.76 -7.02
N GLY A 11 -7.40 -8.79 -6.31
CA GLY A 11 -8.27 -8.66 -5.13
C GLY A 11 -7.64 -7.83 -4.03
N LEU A 12 -6.36 -8.09 -3.71
CA LEU A 12 -5.61 -7.30 -2.72
C LEU A 12 -5.44 -5.85 -3.18
N GLY A 13 -5.16 -5.63 -4.47
CA GLY A 13 -5.09 -4.30 -5.07
C GLY A 13 -6.43 -3.56 -5.01
N ALA A 14 -7.55 -4.24 -5.25
CA ALA A 14 -8.88 -3.67 -5.11
C ALA A 14 -9.18 -3.26 -3.66
N LEU A 15 -8.77 -4.06 -2.67
CA LEU A 15 -8.85 -3.68 -1.26
C LEU A 15 -8.03 -2.43 -0.96
N LEU A 16 -6.81 -2.31 -1.52
CA LEU A 16 -5.99 -1.11 -1.36
C LEU A 16 -6.68 0.13 -1.94
N VAL A 17 -7.23 0.03 -3.16
CA VAL A 17 -8.00 1.13 -3.79
C VAL A 17 -9.20 1.51 -2.92
N LEU A 18 -9.93 0.54 -2.38
CA LEU A 18 -11.07 0.77 -1.50
C LEU A 18 -10.65 1.52 -0.21
N VAL A 19 -9.55 1.11 0.41
CA VAL A 19 -8.99 1.77 1.60
C VAL A 19 -8.64 3.23 1.29
N CYS A 20 -8.01 3.50 0.15
CA CYS A 20 -7.71 4.86 -0.30
C CYS A 20 -8.99 5.67 -0.55
N ALA A 21 -9.98 5.09 -1.24
CA ALA A 21 -11.26 5.75 -1.53
C ALA A 21 -12.02 6.12 -0.25
N VAL A 22 -12.06 5.21 0.72
CA VAL A 22 -12.66 5.48 2.04
C VAL A 22 -11.87 6.55 2.79
N GLY A 23 -10.54 6.49 2.71
CA GLY A 23 -9.64 7.42 3.39
C GLY A 23 -9.79 8.87 2.93
N ILE A 24 -9.98 9.08 1.62
CA ILE A 24 -10.15 10.43 1.04
C ILE A 24 -11.63 10.89 0.96
N ARG A 25 -12.60 10.07 1.38
CA ARG A 25 -14.03 10.38 1.27
C ARG A 25 -14.43 11.73 1.88
N LYS A 26 -13.72 12.18 2.91
CA LYS A 26 -13.91 13.47 3.58
C LYS A 26 -12.83 14.50 3.23
N GLY A 27 -12.17 14.32 2.10
CA GLY A 27 -11.04 15.13 1.62
C GLY A 27 -9.68 14.49 1.90
N ALA A 28 -8.70 14.82 1.07
CA ALA A 28 -7.34 14.27 1.11
C ALA A 28 -6.57 14.53 2.41
N VAL A 29 -6.98 15.55 3.19
CA VAL A 29 -6.41 15.87 4.52
C VAL A 29 -6.49 14.68 5.48
N GLY A 30 -7.50 13.79 5.34
CA GLY A 30 -7.61 12.56 6.14
C GLY A 30 -6.45 11.60 5.94
N MET A 31 -5.86 11.60 4.75
CA MET A 31 -4.76 10.74 4.32
C MET A 31 -3.43 11.49 4.19
N VAL A 32 -3.33 12.70 4.75
CA VAL A 32 -2.13 13.56 4.61
C VAL A 32 -0.84 12.90 5.13
N HIS A 33 -0.95 11.90 6.00
CA HIS A 33 0.19 11.10 6.46
C HIS A 33 0.90 10.29 5.35
N LEU A 34 0.28 10.15 4.16
CA LEU A 34 0.88 9.53 2.99
C LEU A 34 1.70 10.51 2.13
N TYR A 35 1.55 11.82 2.36
CA TYR A 35 2.24 12.87 1.63
C TYR A 35 3.62 13.15 2.21
N SER A 36 4.41 13.96 1.49
CA SER A 36 5.72 14.43 1.97
C SER A 36 5.59 15.24 3.27
N GLN A 37 6.67 15.33 4.03
CA GLN A 37 6.70 16.11 5.27
C GLN A 37 6.35 17.58 5.03
N GLU A 38 6.76 18.13 3.90
CA GLU A 38 6.49 19.52 3.52
C GLU A 38 4.99 19.81 3.38
N VAL A 39 4.24 18.90 2.71
CA VAL A 39 2.78 18.98 2.62
C VAL A 39 2.12 18.83 3.98
N GLN A 40 2.60 17.90 4.82
CA GLN A 40 2.08 17.72 6.17
C GLN A 40 2.26 18.99 7.02
N ASP A 41 3.44 19.60 6.97
CA ASP A 41 3.74 20.84 7.72
C ASP A 41 2.92 22.02 7.19
N ARG A 42 2.71 22.11 5.88
CA ARG A 42 1.84 23.12 5.27
C ARG A 42 0.40 22.97 5.76
N CYS A 43 -0.14 21.75 5.78
CA CYS A 43 -1.49 21.49 6.28
C CYS A 43 -1.65 21.89 7.76
N VAL A 44 -0.62 21.68 8.57
CA VAL A 44 -0.63 22.12 9.98
C VAL A 44 -0.60 23.64 10.09
N LYS A 45 0.25 24.33 9.32
CA LYS A 45 0.33 25.79 9.27
C LYS A 45 -0.99 26.43 8.83
N LEU A 46 -1.71 25.81 7.90
CA LEU A 46 -3.02 26.24 7.42
C LEU A 46 -4.16 25.90 8.40
N GLY A 47 -3.88 25.21 9.50
CA GLY A 47 -4.90 24.81 10.47
C GLY A 47 -5.83 23.69 10.01
N LEU A 48 -5.54 23.02 8.89
CA LEU A 48 -6.36 21.93 8.34
C LEU A 48 -6.27 20.65 9.20
N THR A 49 -5.14 20.46 9.90
CA THR A 49 -4.89 19.31 10.76
C THR A 49 -3.86 19.65 11.83
N THR A 50 -3.45 18.66 12.63
CA THR A 50 -2.37 18.78 13.64
C THR A 50 -1.40 17.61 13.51
N HIS A 51 -0.14 17.78 13.93
CA HIS A 51 0.85 16.70 13.93
C HIS A 51 0.37 15.48 14.74
N ALA A 52 -0.32 15.70 15.86
CA ALA A 52 -0.89 14.60 16.66
C ALA A 52 -1.94 13.80 15.88
N LYS A 53 -2.81 14.49 15.14
CA LYS A 53 -3.85 13.86 14.31
C LYS A 53 -3.23 13.09 13.14
N ILE A 54 -2.20 13.66 12.49
CA ILE A 54 -1.45 13.00 11.42
C ILE A 54 -0.83 11.69 11.94
N LYS A 55 -0.10 11.73 13.06
CA LYS A 55 0.51 10.54 13.67
C LYS A 55 -0.53 9.48 14.05
N ARG A 56 -1.65 9.90 14.64
CA ARG A 56 -2.74 8.99 14.99
C ARG A 56 -3.33 8.31 13.76
N ASN A 57 -3.63 9.06 12.71
CA ASN A 57 -4.17 8.51 11.47
C ASN A 57 -3.17 7.54 10.81
N ALA A 58 -1.88 7.88 10.78
CA ALA A 58 -0.83 6.99 10.29
C ALA A 58 -0.75 5.69 11.09
N LEU A 59 -0.87 5.77 12.42
CA LEU A 59 -0.84 4.58 13.28
C LEU A 59 -2.06 3.69 13.05
N ILE A 60 -3.26 4.27 13.00
CA ILE A 60 -4.50 3.52 12.72
C ILE A 60 -4.42 2.86 11.35
N PHE A 61 -3.99 3.61 10.32
CA PHE A 61 -3.83 3.09 8.97
C PHE A 61 -2.89 1.87 8.95
N LYS A 62 -1.71 2.00 9.55
CA LYS A 62 -0.74 0.90 9.63
C LYS A 62 -1.27 -0.29 10.44
N ALA A 63 -1.89 -0.04 11.59
CA ALA A 63 -2.38 -1.09 12.48
C ALA A 63 -3.55 -1.89 11.90
N VAL A 64 -4.30 -1.31 10.98
CA VAL A 64 -5.42 -2.00 10.30
C VAL A 64 -4.96 -2.62 8.98
N CYS A 65 -4.29 -1.83 8.13
CA CYS A 65 -3.97 -2.27 6.77
C CYS A 65 -2.86 -3.33 6.75
N VAL A 66 -1.79 -3.17 7.55
CA VAL A 66 -0.67 -4.12 7.50
C VAL A 66 -1.09 -5.53 7.96
N PRO A 67 -1.72 -5.71 9.13
CA PRO A 67 -2.20 -7.04 9.54
C PRO A 67 -3.28 -7.57 8.60
N GLY A 68 -4.18 -6.72 8.10
CA GLY A 68 -5.22 -7.13 7.16
C GLY A 68 -4.66 -7.67 5.84
N TYR A 69 -3.66 -7.00 5.28
CA TYR A 69 -3.00 -7.45 4.04
C TYR A 69 -2.19 -8.73 4.27
N ILE A 70 -1.48 -8.83 5.41
CA ILE A 70 -0.76 -10.06 5.77
C ILE A 70 -1.75 -11.22 5.92
N ALA A 71 -2.83 -11.04 6.67
CA ALA A 71 -3.85 -12.07 6.84
C ALA A 71 -4.44 -12.51 5.50
N TYR A 72 -4.77 -11.55 4.61
CA TYR A 72 -5.29 -11.84 3.29
C TYR A 72 -4.35 -12.75 2.48
N VAL A 73 -3.07 -12.36 2.35
CA VAL A 73 -2.12 -13.15 1.53
C VAL A 73 -1.83 -14.52 2.13
N LEU A 74 -1.78 -14.63 3.45
CA LEU A 74 -1.59 -15.93 4.12
C LEU A 74 -2.78 -16.86 3.93
N VAL A 75 -4.01 -16.33 4.03
CA VAL A 75 -5.23 -17.11 3.76
C VAL A 75 -5.27 -17.57 2.30
N CYS A 76 -4.96 -16.69 1.34
CA CYS A 76 -4.90 -17.07 -0.07
C CYS A 76 -3.87 -18.18 -0.31
N VAL A 77 -2.63 -17.98 0.11
CA VAL A 77 -1.50 -18.87 -0.23
C VAL A 77 -1.58 -20.20 0.52
N TYR A 78 -1.81 -20.18 1.82
CA TYR A 78 -1.74 -21.37 2.65
C TYR A 78 -3.12 -22.00 2.94
N GLY A 79 -4.16 -21.17 3.04
CA GLY A 79 -5.52 -21.64 3.28
C GLY A 79 -6.24 -22.11 2.02
N ILE A 80 -6.22 -21.30 0.95
CA ILE A 80 -6.96 -21.59 -0.29
C ILE A 80 -6.10 -22.41 -1.25
N ASN A 81 -4.87 -21.93 -1.55
CA ASN A 81 -4.00 -22.57 -2.53
C ASN A 81 -3.25 -23.78 -1.99
N GLY A 82 -3.25 -23.97 -0.66
CA GLY A 82 -2.63 -25.11 -0.02
C GLY A 82 -1.10 -25.20 -0.22
N ALA A 83 -0.41 -24.06 -0.34
CA ALA A 83 1.03 -24.03 -0.52
C ALA A 83 1.74 -24.78 0.63
N ARG A 84 2.75 -25.56 0.30
CA ARG A 84 3.62 -26.27 1.25
C ARG A 84 5.07 -26.00 0.91
N GLY A 85 5.88 -25.80 1.97
CA GLY A 85 7.30 -25.48 1.84
C GLY A 85 7.57 -24.04 1.38
N PHE A 86 8.81 -23.61 1.62
CA PHE A 86 9.26 -22.23 1.36
C PHE A 86 9.05 -21.79 -0.10
N ALA A 87 9.50 -22.58 -1.05
CA ALA A 87 9.49 -22.17 -2.46
C ALA A 87 8.08 -21.92 -2.99
N ALA A 88 7.12 -22.80 -2.69
CA ALA A 88 5.73 -22.65 -3.12
C ALA A 88 5.06 -21.44 -2.47
N GLY A 89 5.30 -21.21 -1.18
CA GLY A 89 4.82 -20.05 -0.45
C GLY A 89 5.42 -18.74 -0.99
N PHE A 90 6.74 -18.70 -1.13
CA PHE A 90 7.47 -17.52 -1.59
C PHE A 90 6.98 -17.02 -2.96
N TRP A 91 6.90 -17.91 -3.96
CA TRP A 91 6.49 -17.50 -5.30
C TRP A 91 5.06 -16.99 -5.36
N GLN A 92 4.13 -17.62 -4.64
CA GLN A 92 2.75 -17.17 -4.61
C GLN A 92 2.61 -15.82 -3.89
N LEU A 93 3.24 -15.66 -2.73
CA LEU A 93 3.29 -14.40 -2.00
C LEU A 93 3.91 -13.29 -2.87
N LEU A 94 5.03 -13.57 -3.54
CA LEU A 94 5.71 -12.62 -4.41
C LEU A 94 4.80 -12.16 -5.56
N VAL A 95 4.08 -13.06 -6.22
CA VAL A 95 3.16 -12.71 -7.31
C VAL A 95 2.01 -11.85 -6.78
N ILE A 96 1.34 -12.24 -5.70
CA ILE A 96 0.22 -11.49 -5.12
C ILE A 96 0.64 -10.08 -4.72
N LEU A 97 1.76 -9.96 -3.99
CA LEU A 97 2.28 -8.68 -3.54
C LEU A 97 2.78 -7.80 -4.70
N SER A 98 3.38 -8.41 -5.73
CA SER A 98 3.83 -7.68 -6.92
C SER A 98 2.66 -7.13 -7.73
N VAL A 99 1.60 -7.90 -7.92
CA VAL A 99 0.38 -7.44 -8.61
C VAL A 99 -0.27 -6.28 -7.84
N MET A 100 -0.42 -6.41 -6.53
CA MET A 100 -0.93 -5.32 -5.68
C MET A 100 -0.05 -4.07 -5.79
N ASN A 101 1.29 -4.23 -5.74
CA ASN A 101 2.21 -3.11 -5.89
C ASN A 101 2.12 -2.44 -7.27
N LEU A 102 1.91 -3.20 -8.35
CA LEU A 102 1.68 -2.63 -9.68
C LEU A 102 0.41 -1.77 -9.71
N ILE A 103 -0.68 -2.23 -9.10
CA ILE A 103 -1.92 -1.45 -8.98
C ILE A 103 -1.66 -0.15 -8.21
N ASP A 104 -0.95 -0.22 -7.10
CA ASP A 104 -0.57 0.95 -6.31
C ASP A 104 0.24 1.97 -7.14
N ARG A 105 1.27 1.50 -7.86
CA ARG A 105 2.16 2.38 -8.63
C ARG A 105 1.51 2.95 -9.90
N LEU A 106 0.75 2.15 -10.63
CA LEU A 106 0.18 2.56 -11.91
C LEU A 106 -1.17 3.24 -11.74
N LEU A 107 -2.06 2.65 -10.96
CA LEU A 107 -3.42 3.16 -10.82
C LEU A 107 -3.51 4.25 -9.73
N ILE A 108 -2.99 4.01 -8.52
CA ILE A 108 -3.11 4.97 -7.43
C ILE A 108 -2.10 6.11 -7.61
N ASP A 109 -0.81 5.82 -7.53
CA ASP A 109 0.23 6.86 -7.61
C ASP A 109 0.32 7.51 -9.00
N GLY A 110 0.19 6.71 -10.06
CA GLY A 110 0.37 7.18 -11.43
C GLY A 110 -0.84 7.93 -11.97
N TYR A 111 -2.01 7.34 -11.88
CA TYR A 111 -3.22 7.90 -12.45
C TYR A 111 -4.01 8.73 -11.42
N TRP A 112 -4.43 8.12 -10.32
CA TRP A 112 -5.37 8.75 -9.40
C TRP A 112 -4.77 9.96 -8.67
N VAL A 113 -3.61 9.81 -8.05
CA VAL A 113 -2.92 10.93 -7.37
C VAL A 113 -2.37 11.94 -8.36
N GLY A 114 -1.88 11.49 -9.53
CA GLY A 114 -1.22 12.35 -10.50
C GLY A 114 -2.13 13.09 -11.48
N HIS A 115 -3.40 12.67 -11.64
CA HIS A 115 -4.27 13.18 -12.71
C HIS A 115 -5.68 13.54 -12.24
N THR A 116 -5.99 13.44 -10.96
CA THR A 116 -7.32 13.80 -10.43
C THR A 116 -7.20 14.73 -9.25
N SER A 117 -8.17 15.63 -9.10
CA SER A 117 -8.26 16.56 -7.97
C SER A 117 -8.67 15.88 -6.64
N SER A 118 -8.96 14.59 -6.65
CA SER A 118 -9.39 13.86 -5.44
C SER A 118 -8.35 13.87 -4.31
N TRP A 119 -7.08 14.04 -4.67
CA TRP A 119 -5.95 14.07 -3.75
C TRP A 119 -5.37 15.47 -3.53
N GLU A 120 -5.95 16.49 -4.15
CA GLU A 120 -5.54 17.88 -3.95
C GLU A 120 -5.95 18.35 -2.55
N ILE A 121 -5.06 19.09 -1.90
CA ILE A 121 -5.30 19.71 -0.59
C ILE A 121 -5.25 21.21 -0.78
N PRO A 122 -6.35 21.95 -0.55
CA PRO A 122 -6.40 23.39 -0.71
C PRO A 122 -5.28 24.12 0.06
N GLY A 123 -4.55 24.99 -0.63
CA GLY A 123 -3.42 25.75 -0.07
C GLY A 123 -2.08 25.01 -0.13
N THR A 124 -1.99 23.92 -0.92
CA THR A 124 -0.74 23.18 -1.17
C THR A 124 -0.46 22.99 -2.66
N GLU A 125 -1.14 23.72 -3.51
CA GLU A 125 -1.06 23.63 -4.97
C GLU A 125 0.36 23.89 -5.50
N ASP A 126 1.10 24.76 -4.82
CA ASP A 126 2.51 25.06 -5.09
C ASP A 126 3.48 23.91 -4.78
N LEU A 127 3.02 22.89 -4.06
CA LEU A 127 3.79 21.68 -3.71
C LEU A 127 3.52 20.50 -4.66
N GLU A 128 2.73 20.69 -5.70
CA GLU A 128 2.52 19.69 -6.73
C GLU A 128 3.73 19.58 -7.69
N PRO A 129 4.02 18.39 -8.21
CA PRO A 129 3.33 17.11 -7.98
C PRO A 129 3.69 16.51 -6.63
N TYR A 130 2.70 16.03 -5.85
CA TYR A 130 2.91 15.42 -4.53
C TYR A 130 3.81 14.18 -4.56
N ILE A 131 3.94 13.52 -5.70
CA ILE A 131 4.85 12.40 -5.91
C ILE A 131 5.87 12.79 -6.98
N THR A 132 7.05 13.18 -6.54
CA THR A 132 8.14 13.57 -7.43
C THR A 132 8.72 12.38 -8.20
N ALA A 133 9.47 12.63 -9.29
CA ALA A 133 10.15 11.56 -10.04
C ALA A 133 11.11 10.75 -9.15
N LYS A 134 11.79 11.43 -8.20
CA LYS A 134 12.67 10.78 -7.21
C LYS A 134 11.88 9.87 -6.26
N ASP A 135 10.70 10.31 -5.83
CA ASP A 135 9.84 9.50 -4.96
C ASP A 135 9.28 8.29 -5.72
N LYS A 136 8.90 8.47 -6.98
CA LYS A 136 8.51 7.35 -7.86
C LYS A 136 9.62 6.30 -7.93
N GLY A 137 10.86 6.70 -8.18
CA GLY A 137 12.00 5.78 -8.22
C GLY A 137 12.21 5.02 -6.91
N LYS A 138 12.18 5.72 -5.75
CA LYS A 138 12.28 5.08 -4.43
C LYS A 138 11.14 4.10 -4.17
N LYS A 139 9.92 4.49 -4.51
CA LYS A 139 8.72 3.66 -4.35
C LYS A 139 8.79 2.40 -5.23
N TRP A 140 9.29 2.51 -6.48
CA TRP A 140 9.51 1.36 -7.35
C TRP A 140 10.55 0.40 -6.79
N LEU A 141 11.69 0.92 -6.32
CA LEU A 141 12.73 0.10 -5.70
C LEU A 141 12.21 -0.62 -4.46
N PHE A 142 11.54 0.10 -3.56
CA PHE A 142 10.94 -0.49 -2.37
C PHE A 142 9.84 -1.50 -2.73
N GLY A 143 8.99 -1.19 -3.70
CA GLY A 143 7.93 -2.09 -4.15
C GLY A 143 8.46 -3.38 -4.77
N THR A 144 9.61 -3.34 -5.45
CA THR A 144 10.22 -4.55 -6.03
C THR A 144 11.01 -5.35 -5.00
N VAL A 145 12.00 -4.72 -4.36
CA VAL A 145 12.90 -5.40 -3.42
C VAL A 145 12.19 -5.66 -2.08
N GLY A 146 11.46 -4.67 -1.57
CA GLY A 146 10.74 -4.80 -0.30
C GLY A 146 9.67 -5.89 -0.33
N MET A 147 8.90 -5.98 -1.43
CA MET A 147 7.89 -7.04 -1.56
C MET A 147 8.52 -8.43 -1.66
N ALA A 148 9.67 -8.57 -2.32
CA ALA A 148 10.40 -9.84 -2.35
C ALA A 148 10.92 -10.23 -0.96
N VAL A 149 11.42 -9.27 -0.17
CA VAL A 149 11.87 -9.52 1.21
C VAL A 149 10.68 -9.91 2.10
N ILE A 150 9.56 -9.20 1.99
CA ILE A 150 8.33 -9.52 2.76
C ILE A 150 7.85 -10.93 2.40
N ALA A 151 7.79 -11.26 1.10
CA ALA A 151 7.40 -12.60 0.66
C ALA A 151 8.32 -13.68 1.22
N ALA A 152 9.64 -13.46 1.21
CA ALA A 152 10.63 -14.41 1.74
C ALA A 152 10.48 -14.60 3.25
N VAL A 153 10.31 -13.50 4.01
CA VAL A 153 10.12 -13.56 5.47
C VAL A 153 8.83 -14.30 5.83
N LEU A 154 7.71 -13.97 5.16
CA LEU A 154 6.44 -14.63 5.42
C LEU A 154 6.50 -16.13 5.05
N ALA A 155 7.11 -16.47 3.91
CA ALA A 155 7.27 -17.85 3.51
C ALA A 155 8.14 -18.66 4.50
N ALA A 156 9.24 -18.07 4.98
CA ALA A 156 10.12 -18.71 5.97
C ALA A 156 9.41 -18.92 7.33
N ILE A 157 8.61 -17.94 7.76
CA ILE A 157 7.78 -18.08 8.98
C ILE A 157 6.79 -19.22 8.80
N MET A 158 6.06 -19.23 7.68
CA MET A 158 5.01 -20.21 7.43
C MET A 158 5.54 -21.63 7.21
N GLU A 159 6.77 -21.79 6.71
CA GLU A 159 7.42 -23.10 6.60
C GLU A 159 7.55 -23.80 7.95
N VAL A 160 7.72 -23.04 9.04
CA VAL A 160 7.79 -23.60 10.41
C VAL A 160 6.43 -24.10 10.92
N PHE A 161 5.34 -23.50 10.44
CA PHE A 161 3.98 -23.81 10.94
C PHE A 161 3.18 -24.73 10.01
N VAL A 162 3.55 -24.82 8.74
CA VAL A 162 2.79 -25.54 7.70
C VAL A 162 3.70 -26.57 7.03
N HIS A 163 3.76 -27.74 7.65
CA HIS A 163 4.47 -28.91 7.10
C HIS A 163 3.57 -29.77 6.23
#